data_b8177b51ef0cdf0e220a7c9ad9a02565
#
_entry.id   b8177b51ef0cdf0e220a7c9ad9a02565
#
_cell.length_a   1.000
_cell.length_b   1.000
_cell.length_c   1.000
_cell.angle_alpha   90.00
_cell.angle_beta   90.00
_cell.angle_gamma   90.00
#
_symmetry.space_group_name_H-M   'P 1'
#
loop_
_entity.id
_entity.type
_entity.pdbx_description
1 polymer ?
#
loop_
_entity_poly.entity_id
_entity_poly.type
_entity_poly.pdbx_seq_one_letter_code
_entity_poly.pdbx_strand_id
1 'polypeptide(L)'
;KIAGCGAVPTLMAASKGQFYVVGIGNDESASNAIFTRADSPILKMKGFNPNCPEVYGNPGSVRGKTFIVPKGTSAHYMLSRWLHVLGLNERDVNIVDMQPSEAMKAFADGQGDAIALWAPQTFEAEKLGLKTVAHSSDCNARQPILLVANMDYANKHKGDIVAFLRVYLRSVDMMKKTPAE
;
A
#
# COMPACT_ATOMS: atom_id res chain seq x y z
N LYS A 1 -16.25 3.11 -16.49
CA LYS A 1 -17.07 1.91 -16.71
C LYS A 1 -16.55 0.74 -15.88
N ILE A 2 -15.29 0.31 -16.06
CA ILE A 2 -14.57 -0.68 -15.23
C ILE A 2 -13.23 -0.09 -14.83
N ALA A 3 -12.76 -0.33 -13.60
CA ALA A 3 -11.49 0.14 -13.09
C ALA A 3 -10.90 -0.83 -12.07
N GLY A 4 -9.58 -0.79 -11.89
CA GLY A 4 -8.90 -1.37 -10.74
C GLY A 4 -8.74 -0.30 -9.64
N CYS A 5 -8.98 -0.67 -8.39
CA CYS A 5 -8.87 0.24 -7.26
C CYS A 5 -8.45 -0.51 -6.00
N GLY A 6 -7.58 0.08 -5.19
CA GLY A 6 -7.21 -0.48 -3.89
C GLY A 6 -8.43 -0.65 -2.98
N ALA A 7 -8.37 -1.63 -2.08
CA ALA A 7 -9.48 -1.92 -1.17
C ALA A 7 -9.87 -0.71 -0.31
N VAL A 8 -8.91 0.06 0.20
CA VAL A 8 -9.18 1.23 1.07
C VAL A 8 -10.01 2.29 0.37
N PRO A 9 -9.60 2.87 -0.78
CA PRO A 9 -10.43 3.84 -1.49
C PRO A 9 -11.75 3.24 -1.99
N THR A 10 -11.78 1.95 -2.33
CA THR A 10 -13.02 1.26 -2.71
C THR A 10 -14.02 1.24 -1.55
N LEU A 11 -13.58 0.88 -0.34
CA LEU A 11 -14.43 0.88 0.86
C LEU A 11 -14.91 2.29 1.23
N MET A 12 -14.04 3.28 1.13
CA MET A 12 -14.42 4.69 1.36
C MET A 12 -15.48 5.18 0.38
N ALA A 13 -15.43 4.73 -0.88
CA ALA A 13 -16.39 5.08 -1.90
C ALA A 13 -17.67 4.23 -1.84
N ALA A 14 -17.67 3.09 -1.16
CA ALA A 14 -18.80 2.16 -1.09
C ALA A 14 -20.05 2.79 -0.46
N SER A 15 -19.89 3.75 0.46
CA SER A 15 -21.02 4.49 1.03
C SER A 15 -21.83 5.30 0.01
N LYS A 16 -21.24 5.60 -1.15
CA LYS A 16 -21.90 6.30 -2.27
C LYS A 16 -22.63 5.37 -3.23
N GLY A 17 -22.47 4.05 -3.07
CA GLY A 17 -23.29 3.01 -3.68
C GLY A 17 -23.37 2.94 -5.22
N GLN A 18 -22.34 3.43 -5.95
CA GLN A 18 -22.43 3.59 -7.39
C GLN A 18 -21.65 2.55 -8.22
N PHE A 19 -21.13 1.51 -7.60
CA PHE A 19 -20.36 0.46 -8.29
C PHE A 19 -20.57 -0.91 -7.68
N TYR A 20 -20.29 -1.94 -8.47
CA TYR A 20 -20.12 -3.32 -8.02
C TYR A 20 -18.64 -3.66 -7.95
N VAL A 21 -18.25 -4.46 -6.98
CA VAL A 21 -16.99 -5.22 -7.03
C VAL A 21 -17.25 -6.48 -7.86
N VAL A 22 -16.58 -6.59 -8.99
CA VAL A 22 -16.79 -7.66 -9.97
C VAL A 22 -15.67 -8.70 -9.95
N GLY A 23 -14.57 -8.44 -9.24
CA GLY A 23 -13.47 -9.38 -9.07
C GLY A 23 -12.34 -8.81 -8.22
N ILE A 24 -11.37 -9.69 -7.92
CA ILE A 24 -10.08 -9.32 -7.32
C ILE A 24 -9.05 -9.34 -8.45
N GLY A 25 -8.32 -8.24 -8.61
CA GLY A 25 -7.29 -8.10 -9.63
C GLY A 25 -5.99 -8.77 -9.22
N ASN A 26 -5.35 -8.23 -8.19
CA ASN A 26 -4.08 -8.72 -7.67
C ASN A 26 -3.98 -8.43 -6.16
N ASP A 27 -2.92 -8.93 -5.53
CA ASP A 27 -2.56 -8.63 -4.14
C ASP A 27 -1.28 -7.77 -4.12
N GLU A 28 -1.39 -6.56 -3.60
CA GLU A 28 -0.27 -5.61 -3.49
C GLU A 28 0.38 -5.63 -2.10
N SER A 29 0.12 -6.63 -1.28
CA SER A 29 0.63 -6.70 0.10
C SER A 29 2.16 -6.69 0.17
N ALA A 30 2.83 -7.24 -0.83
CA ALA A 30 4.29 -7.26 -0.94
C ALA A 30 4.87 -5.99 -1.59
N SER A 31 4.06 -5.17 -2.27
CA SER A 31 4.50 -3.98 -2.99
C SER A 31 4.15 -2.66 -2.30
N ASN A 32 3.44 -2.72 -1.19
CA ASN A 32 3.23 -1.59 -0.28
C ASN A 32 4.24 -1.69 0.86
N ALA A 33 5.03 -0.65 1.09
CA ALA A 33 6.10 -0.67 2.09
C ALA A 33 6.34 0.68 2.76
N ILE A 34 6.95 0.64 3.94
CA ILE A 34 7.49 1.80 4.64
C ILE A 34 9.00 1.81 4.44
N PHE A 35 9.54 2.97 4.11
CA PHE A 35 10.97 3.20 3.91
C PHE A 35 11.50 4.26 4.87
N THR A 36 12.79 4.14 5.19
CA THR A 36 13.52 5.12 5.97
C THR A 36 14.97 5.26 5.46
N ARG A 37 15.71 6.25 5.96
CA ARG A 37 17.14 6.42 5.66
C ARG A 37 17.95 5.35 6.38
N ALA A 38 19.13 5.03 5.86
CA ALA A 38 19.96 3.93 6.37
C ALA A 38 20.46 4.14 7.81
N ASP A 39 20.56 5.36 8.27
CA ASP A 39 20.99 5.75 9.62
C ASP A 39 19.84 5.86 10.63
N SER A 40 18.62 5.61 10.21
CA SER A 40 17.42 5.75 11.04
C SER A 40 17.45 4.87 12.28
N PRO A 41 17.08 5.39 13.45
CA PRO A 41 16.94 4.59 14.67
C PRO A 41 15.86 3.53 14.60
N ILE A 42 14.90 3.65 13.65
CA ILE A 42 13.85 2.64 13.41
C ILE A 42 14.46 1.29 13.05
N LEU A 43 15.57 1.28 12.31
CA LEU A 43 16.24 0.05 11.85
C LEU A 43 17.04 -0.68 12.93
N LYS A 44 17.22 -0.08 14.10
CA LYS A 44 18.03 -0.68 15.19
C LYS A 44 17.36 -1.88 15.87
N MET A 45 16.05 -2.04 15.71
CA MET A 45 15.31 -3.19 16.28
C MET A 45 14.43 -3.81 15.22
N LYS A 46 14.54 -5.12 15.04
CA LYS A 46 13.71 -5.97 14.20
C LYS A 46 12.97 -6.97 15.07
N GLY A 47 11.72 -7.27 14.73
CA GLY A 47 10.96 -8.30 15.45
C GLY A 47 10.53 -7.90 16.87
N PHE A 48 10.28 -6.62 17.14
CA PHE A 48 9.75 -6.16 18.43
C PHE A 48 8.46 -6.92 18.81
N ASN A 49 7.60 -7.16 17.83
CA ASN A 49 6.44 -8.02 17.99
C ASN A 49 6.80 -9.44 17.48
N PRO A 50 6.80 -10.47 18.34
CA PRO A 50 7.18 -11.84 17.94
C PRO A 50 6.30 -12.42 16.82
N ASN A 51 5.05 -11.95 16.66
CA ASN A 51 4.15 -12.39 15.60
C ASN A 51 4.47 -11.72 14.24
N CYS A 52 5.37 -10.73 14.23
CA CYS A 52 5.79 -10.00 13.04
C CYS A 52 7.33 -9.83 13.04
N PRO A 53 8.09 -10.94 12.93
CA PRO A 53 9.55 -10.94 13.15
C PRO A 53 10.33 -10.14 12.11
N GLU A 54 9.74 -9.91 10.92
CA GLU A 54 10.39 -9.17 9.83
C GLU A 54 10.25 -7.65 9.95
N VAL A 55 9.40 -7.16 10.85
CA VAL A 55 9.08 -5.75 11.02
C VAL A 55 10.15 -5.03 11.83
N TYR A 56 10.68 -3.92 11.31
CA TYR A 56 11.56 -3.02 12.04
C TYR A 56 10.79 -1.99 12.86
N GLY A 57 11.41 -1.52 13.94
CA GLY A 57 10.93 -0.47 14.83
C GLY A 57 10.43 -0.99 16.17
N ASN A 58 10.29 -0.07 17.10
CA ASN A 58 9.66 -0.26 18.42
C ASN A 58 9.04 1.07 18.87
N PRO A 59 8.20 1.09 19.92
CA PRO A 59 7.55 2.33 20.35
C PRO A 59 8.53 3.49 20.65
N GLY A 60 9.71 3.18 21.22
CA GLY A 60 10.70 4.21 21.56
C GLY A 60 11.36 4.86 20.35
N SER A 61 11.55 4.11 19.24
CA SER A 61 12.16 4.65 18.01
C SER A 61 11.16 5.32 17.06
N VAL A 62 9.84 5.14 17.30
CA VAL A 62 8.77 5.54 16.37
C VAL A 62 7.92 6.69 16.91
N ARG A 63 7.67 6.72 18.22
CA ARG A 63 6.82 7.76 18.84
C ARG A 63 7.35 9.16 18.55
N GLY A 64 6.45 10.06 18.13
CA GLY A 64 6.76 11.45 17.78
C GLY A 64 7.46 11.64 16.43
N LYS A 65 7.76 10.55 15.70
CA LYS A 65 8.36 10.61 14.37
C LYS A 65 7.38 11.12 13.31
N THR A 66 7.91 11.66 12.23
CA THR A 66 7.14 12.22 11.12
C THR A 66 7.14 11.25 9.93
N PHE A 67 5.95 10.84 9.51
CA PHE A 67 5.72 9.96 8.37
C PHE A 67 5.06 10.72 7.24
N ILE A 68 5.63 10.62 6.03
CA ILE A 68 5.04 11.19 4.82
C ILE A 68 4.24 10.07 4.13
N VAL A 69 2.95 10.28 3.93
CA VAL A 69 2.06 9.26 3.33
C VAL A 69 0.83 9.90 2.71
N PRO A 70 0.39 9.45 1.52
CA PRO A 70 -0.89 9.89 0.94
C PRO A 70 -2.05 9.34 1.76
N LYS A 71 -2.80 10.22 2.44
CA LYS A 71 -3.92 9.81 3.30
C LYS A 71 -5.06 9.15 2.50
N GLY A 72 -5.75 8.21 3.12
CA GLY A 72 -6.89 7.51 2.51
C GLY A 72 -6.49 6.47 1.45
N THR A 73 -5.21 6.08 1.40
CA THR A 73 -4.67 5.10 0.44
C THR A 73 -4.25 3.80 1.10
N SER A 74 -3.81 2.83 0.28
CA SER A 74 -3.21 1.57 0.75
C SER A 74 -1.94 1.81 1.58
N ALA A 75 -1.12 2.81 1.21
CA ALA A 75 0.07 3.18 1.98
C ALA A 75 -0.28 3.74 3.37
N HIS A 76 -1.35 4.53 3.49
CA HIS A 76 -1.83 5.01 4.78
C HIS A 76 -2.33 3.85 5.66
N TYR A 77 -3.07 2.92 5.09
CA TYR A 77 -3.49 1.69 5.80
C TYR A 77 -2.28 0.85 6.22
N MET A 78 -1.24 0.74 5.36
CA MET A 78 0.02 0.08 5.71
C MET A 78 0.67 0.72 6.95
N LEU A 79 0.78 2.05 6.98
CA LEU A 79 1.33 2.80 8.12
C LEU A 79 0.52 2.52 9.39
N SER A 80 -0.81 2.60 9.31
CA SER A 80 -1.70 2.33 10.44
C SER A 80 -1.53 0.91 10.99
N ARG A 81 -1.41 -0.10 10.10
CA ARG A 81 -1.18 -1.49 10.48
C ARG A 81 0.20 -1.71 11.11
N TRP A 82 1.25 -1.10 10.56
CA TRP A 82 2.58 -1.17 11.12
C TRP A 82 2.64 -0.53 12.52
N LEU A 83 2.05 0.64 12.71
CA LEU A 83 1.93 1.25 14.03
C LEU A 83 1.23 0.32 15.03
N HIS A 84 0.13 -0.31 14.61
CA HIS A 84 -0.60 -1.26 15.45
C HIS A 84 0.27 -2.49 15.85
N VAL A 85 1.09 -3.02 14.92
CA VAL A 85 2.06 -4.09 15.21
C VAL A 85 3.02 -3.70 16.33
N LEU A 86 3.40 -2.41 16.39
CA LEU A 86 4.27 -1.85 17.43
C LEU A 86 3.53 -1.42 18.71
N GLY A 87 2.21 -1.63 18.80
CA GLY A 87 1.41 -1.17 19.94
C GLY A 87 1.18 0.34 19.96
N LEU A 88 1.27 1.00 18.80
CA LEU A 88 1.06 2.43 18.57
C LEU A 88 -0.19 2.67 17.71
N ASN A 89 -0.58 3.93 17.62
CA ASN A 89 -1.61 4.41 16.72
C ASN A 89 -1.20 5.74 16.07
N GLU A 90 -2.00 6.25 15.15
CA GLU A 90 -1.69 7.47 14.39
C GLU A 90 -1.52 8.75 15.25
N ARG A 91 -2.07 8.78 16.47
CA ARG A 91 -1.91 9.91 17.41
C ARG A 91 -0.52 9.93 18.06
N ASP A 92 0.21 8.82 18.00
CA ASP A 92 1.55 8.69 18.55
C ASP A 92 2.64 9.23 17.62
N VAL A 93 2.29 9.63 16.39
CA VAL A 93 3.22 10.08 15.34
C VAL A 93 2.69 11.31 14.60
N ASN A 94 3.53 11.96 13.82
CA ASN A 94 3.13 13.05 12.95
C ASN A 94 2.94 12.52 11.53
N ILE A 95 1.76 12.74 10.93
CA ILE A 95 1.45 12.30 9.56
C ILE A 95 1.31 13.51 8.66
N VAL A 96 2.20 13.57 7.66
CA VAL A 96 2.19 14.60 6.60
C VAL A 96 1.58 13.98 5.34
N ASP A 97 0.49 14.58 4.87
CA ASP A 97 -0.22 14.13 3.67
C ASP A 97 0.43 14.71 2.42
N MET A 98 1.02 13.86 1.59
CA MET A 98 1.62 14.24 0.29
C MET A 98 1.37 13.15 -0.74
N GLN A 99 1.19 13.55 -2.01
CA GLN A 99 1.13 12.60 -3.12
C GLN A 99 2.50 11.92 -3.33
N PRO A 100 2.55 10.69 -3.88
CA PRO A 100 3.78 9.89 -3.90
C PRO A 100 5.00 10.57 -4.52
N SER A 101 4.83 11.30 -5.63
CA SER A 101 5.93 12.02 -6.29
C SER A 101 6.47 13.19 -5.45
N GLU A 102 5.60 13.93 -4.78
CA GLU A 102 5.96 15.02 -3.88
C GLU A 102 6.61 14.45 -2.61
N ALA A 103 6.05 13.37 -2.08
CA ALA A 103 6.54 12.66 -0.90
C ALA A 103 7.98 12.17 -1.11
N MET A 104 8.28 11.55 -2.27
CA MET A 104 9.63 11.10 -2.61
C MET A 104 10.63 12.27 -2.66
N LYS A 105 10.25 13.39 -3.28
CA LYS A 105 11.09 14.58 -3.37
C LYS A 105 11.33 15.19 -1.98
N ALA A 106 10.27 15.41 -1.20
CA ALA A 106 10.37 15.95 0.15
C ALA A 106 11.25 15.06 1.05
N PHE A 107 11.12 13.73 0.93
CA PHE A 107 11.94 12.79 1.68
C PHE A 107 13.41 12.80 1.25
N ALA A 108 13.71 12.96 -0.06
CA ALA A 108 15.05 13.14 -0.58
C ALA A 108 15.69 14.46 -0.07
N ASP A 109 14.89 15.51 0.07
CA ASP A 109 15.30 16.82 0.62
C ASP A 109 15.44 16.80 2.17
N GLY A 110 15.35 15.63 2.81
CA GLY A 110 15.56 15.46 4.25
C GLY A 110 14.31 15.61 5.13
N GLN A 111 13.13 15.83 4.55
CA GLN A 111 11.90 15.96 5.31
C GLN A 111 11.38 14.60 5.81
N GLY A 112 10.74 14.59 6.98
CA GLY A 112 10.20 13.38 7.60
C GLY A 112 11.25 12.37 8.04
N ASP A 113 10.83 11.40 8.84
CA ASP A 113 11.66 10.31 9.35
C ASP A 113 11.48 9.01 8.53
N ALA A 114 10.29 8.83 7.95
CA ALA A 114 9.95 7.70 7.09
C ALA A 114 8.85 8.07 6.08
N ILE A 115 8.73 7.24 5.04
CA ILE A 115 7.79 7.42 3.94
C ILE A 115 7.06 6.10 3.66
N ALA A 116 5.75 6.14 3.45
CA ALA A 116 4.97 4.97 3.05
C ALA A 116 4.52 5.08 1.60
N LEU A 117 4.79 4.05 0.81
CA LEU A 117 4.64 4.04 -0.64
C LEU A 117 4.06 2.71 -1.13
N TRP A 118 3.64 2.70 -2.40
CA TRP A 118 3.33 1.49 -3.17
C TRP A 118 4.09 1.50 -4.50
N ALA A 119 4.13 0.36 -5.19
CA ALA A 119 4.78 0.28 -6.49
C ALA A 119 4.09 1.19 -7.54
N PRO A 120 4.85 1.87 -8.44
CA PRO A 120 6.28 1.64 -8.70
C PRO A 120 7.25 2.42 -7.79
N GLN A 121 6.78 3.36 -6.96
CA GLN A 121 7.62 4.23 -6.13
C GLN A 121 8.49 3.45 -5.12
N THR A 122 8.04 2.27 -4.69
CA THR A 122 8.85 1.39 -3.83
C THR A 122 10.16 0.98 -4.50
N PHE A 123 10.13 0.67 -5.81
CA PHE A 123 11.33 0.33 -6.58
C PHE A 123 12.29 1.53 -6.75
N GLU A 124 11.74 2.74 -6.85
CA GLU A 124 12.54 3.97 -6.90
C GLU A 124 13.19 4.24 -5.55
N ALA A 125 12.46 4.06 -4.45
CA ALA A 125 12.97 4.22 -3.10
C ALA A 125 14.16 3.27 -2.84
N GLU A 126 14.06 2.01 -3.26
CA GLU A 126 15.15 1.04 -3.15
C GLU A 126 16.39 1.45 -3.97
N LYS A 127 16.20 1.92 -5.22
CA LYS A 127 17.28 2.43 -6.07
C LYS A 127 18.00 3.64 -5.46
N LEU A 128 17.29 4.47 -4.71
CA LEU A 128 17.84 5.60 -3.96
C LEU A 128 18.55 5.17 -2.66
N GLY A 129 18.61 3.88 -2.35
CA GLY A 129 19.29 3.32 -1.19
C GLY A 129 18.50 3.43 0.11
N LEU A 130 17.21 3.78 0.05
CA LEU A 130 16.33 3.77 1.22
C LEU A 130 16.16 2.34 1.73
N LYS A 131 15.93 2.19 3.01
CA LYS A 131 15.81 0.90 3.69
C LYS A 131 14.35 0.60 3.99
N THR A 132 13.91 -0.58 3.61
CA THR A 132 12.58 -1.08 3.93
C THR A 132 12.46 -1.34 5.43
N VAL A 133 11.44 -0.77 6.04
CA VAL A 133 11.07 -0.97 7.44
C VAL A 133 10.13 -2.16 7.60
N ALA A 134 9.15 -2.26 6.72
CA ALA A 134 8.21 -3.38 6.64
C ALA A 134 7.44 -3.30 5.31
N HIS A 135 6.96 -4.46 4.83
CA HIS A 135 5.90 -4.54 3.82
C HIS A 135 4.54 -4.75 4.49
N SER A 136 3.45 -4.51 3.77
CA SER A 136 2.10 -4.79 4.28
C SER A 136 1.93 -6.26 4.68
N SER A 137 2.52 -7.19 3.90
CA SER A 137 2.54 -8.63 4.21
C SER A 137 3.15 -8.94 5.58
N ASP A 138 4.23 -8.24 5.95
CA ASP A 138 4.94 -8.43 7.22
C ASP A 138 4.10 -8.00 8.42
N CYS A 139 3.16 -7.08 8.20
CA CYS A 139 2.22 -6.56 9.19
C CYS A 139 0.86 -7.27 9.18
N ASN A 140 0.74 -8.42 8.48
CA ASN A 140 -0.53 -9.12 8.26
C ASN A 140 -1.63 -8.21 7.66
N ALA A 141 -1.24 -7.24 6.84
CA ALA A 141 -2.13 -6.30 6.16
C ALA A 141 -2.32 -6.71 4.70
N ARG A 142 -3.49 -7.27 4.37
CA ARG A 142 -3.84 -7.61 3.00
C ARG A 142 -4.22 -6.37 2.20
N GLN A 143 -3.70 -6.28 0.98
CA GLN A 143 -3.87 -5.14 0.07
C GLN A 143 -4.42 -5.59 -1.30
N PRO A 144 -5.65 -6.15 -1.35
CA PRO A 144 -6.23 -6.56 -2.63
C PRO A 144 -6.58 -5.34 -3.49
N ILE A 145 -6.28 -5.42 -4.77
CA ILE A 145 -6.85 -4.55 -5.79
C ILE A 145 -8.18 -5.14 -6.22
N LEU A 146 -9.23 -4.35 -6.11
CA LEU A 146 -10.58 -4.72 -6.49
C LEU A 146 -10.89 -4.23 -7.90
N LEU A 147 -11.44 -5.11 -8.73
CA LEU A 147 -12.02 -4.73 -10.02
C LEU A 147 -13.43 -4.24 -9.77
N VAL A 148 -13.67 -3.00 -10.08
CA VAL A 148 -14.97 -2.34 -9.86
C VAL A 148 -15.62 -1.94 -11.17
N ALA A 149 -16.93 -2.03 -11.24
CA ALA A 149 -17.72 -1.59 -12.38
C ALA A 149 -18.86 -0.65 -11.94
N ASN A 150 -19.07 0.44 -12.67
CA ASN A 150 -20.23 1.31 -12.46
C ASN A 150 -21.52 0.48 -12.54
N MET A 151 -22.43 0.66 -11.58
CA MET A 151 -23.64 -0.16 -11.43
C MET A 151 -24.55 -0.08 -12.66
N ASP A 152 -24.84 1.12 -13.17
CA ASP A 152 -25.72 1.30 -14.34
C ASP A 152 -25.12 0.66 -15.59
N TYR A 153 -23.81 0.80 -15.76
CA TYR A 153 -23.11 0.14 -16.87
C TYR A 153 -23.15 -1.37 -16.74
N ALA A 154 -22.81 -1.91 -15.58
CA ALA A 154 -22.77 -3.36 -15.34
C ALA A 154 -24.15 -4.01 -15.53
N ASN A 155 -25.21 -3.36 -15.06
CA ASN A 155 -26.58 -3.86 -15.23
C ASN A 155 -27.01 -3.93 -16.71
N LYS A 156 -26.58 -2.97 -17.52
CA LYS A 156 -26.93 -2.89 -18.95
C LYS A 156 -25.99 -3.71 -19.85
N HIS A 157 -24.77 -3.99 -19.40
CA HIS A 157 -23.68 -4.55 -20.20
C HIS A 157 -22.99 -5.74 -19.51
N LYS A 158 -23.74 -6.69 -18.98
CA LYS A 158 -23.20 -7.88 -18.29
C LYS A 158 -22.20 -8.67 -19.16
N GLY A 159 -22.48 -8.76 -20.47
CA GLY A 159 -21.58 -9.41 -21.43
C GLY A 159 -20.18 -8.76 -21.49
N ASP A 160 -20.12 -7.44 -21.46
CA ASP A 160 -18.85 -6.70 -21.48
C ASP A 160 -18.05 -6.95 -20.20
N ILE A 161 -18.71 -7.02 -19.04
CA ILE A 161 -18.05 -7.33 -17.76
C ILE A 161 -17.42 -8.72 -17.82
N VAL A 162 -18.16 -9.72 -18.31
CA VAL A 162 -17.65 -11.09 -18.45
C VAL A 162 -16.51 -11.16 -19.46
N ALA A 163 -16.62 -10.47 -20.59
CA ALA A 163 -15.57 -10.40 -21.60
C ALA A 163 -14.29 -9.77 -21.04
N PHE A 164 -14.43 -8.65 -20.32
CA PHE A 164 -13.30 -7.99 -19.64
C PHE A 164 -12.61 -8.94 -18.65
N LEU A 165 -13.35 -9.60 -17.78
CA LEU A 165 -12.78 -10.51 -16.78
C LEU A 165 -12.06 -11.69 -17.42
N ARG A 166 -12.60 -12.24 -18.52
CA ARG A 166 -11.93 -13.30 -19.29
C ARG A 166 -10.59 -12.84 -19.87
N VAL A 167 -10.55 -11.64 -20.45
CA VAL A 167 -9.30 -11.08 -21.00
C VAL A 167 -8.31 -10.80 -19.88
N TYR A 168 -8.78 -10.21 -18.77
CA TYR A 168 -7.97 -9.94 -17.59
C TYR A 168 -7.29 -11.21 -17.05
N LEU A 169 -8.06 -12.28 -16.84
CA LEU A 169 -7.53 -13.57 -16.36
C LEU A 169 -6.54 -14.19 -17.33
N ARG A 170 -6.81 -14.12 -18.65
CA ARG A 170 -5.85 -14.55 -19.68
C ARG A 170 -4.53 -13.79 -19.61
N SER A 171 -4.59 -12.48 -19.41
CA SER A 171 -3.38 -11.64 -19.26
C SER A 171 -2.57 -12.04 -18.02
N VAL A 172 -3.24 -12.31 -16.89
CA VAL A 172 -2.60 -12.82 -15.68
C VAL A 172 -1.93 -14.18 -15.92
N ASP A 173 -2.59 -15.08 -16.64
CA ASP A 173 -2.03 -16.40 -16.96
C ASP A 173 -0.82 -16.29 -17.92
N MET A 174 -0.83 -15.35 -18.85
CA MET A 174 0.32 -15.05 -19.71
C MET A 174 1.50 -14.53 -18.88
N MET A 175 1.29 -13.54 -18.03
CA MET A 175 2.35 -13.00 -17.15
C MET A 175 2.96 -14.06 -16.23
N LYS A 176 2.17 -15.03 -15.75
CA LYS A 176 2.69 -16.14 -14.95
C LYS A 176 3.58 -17.10 -15.74
N LYS A 177 3.33 -17.24 -17.04
CA LYS A 177 4.11 -18.14 -17.93
C LYS A 177 5.42 -17.51 -18.40
N THR A 178 5.49 -16.17 -18.48
CA THR A 178 6.65 -15.41 -18.95
C THR A 178 7.03 -14.30 -17.93
N PRO A 179 7.44 -14.67 -16.70
CA PRO A 179 7.66 -13.68 -15.64
C PRO A 179 8.90 -12.80 -15.81
N ALA A 180 9.76 -13.07 -16.78
CA ALA A 180 11.04 -12.38 -17.01
C ALA A 180 11.04 -11.45 -18.23
N GLU A 181 9.92 -11.28 -18.92
CA GLU A 181 9.76 -10.36 -20.05
C GLU A 181 8.95 -9.08 -19.59
#